data_46de3a058f603869e8483af843535b93
#
_entry.id   46de3a058f603869e8483af843535b93
#
_cell.length_a   1.000
_cell.length_b   1.000
_cell.length_c   1.000
_cell.angle_alpha   90.00
_cell.angle_beta   90.00
_cell.angle_gamma   90.00
#
_symmetry.space_group_name_H-M   'P 1'
#
loop_
_entity.id
_entity.type
_entity.pdbx_description
1 polymer ?
#
loop_
_entity_poly.entity_id
_entity_poly.type
_entity_poly.pdbx_seq_one_letter_code
_entity_poly.pdbx_strand_id
1 'polypeptide(L)'
;GVWRLEGPDRFVEFARSKDLKVVGHCLVWAKDDRTPAWFYQDGDKPASKEVLLARMKEHIDKVVGRYRGRIAMWDVVNEALADGGGYLRESGWTRACGEEFIAKAFEYAHAADPEALLIYNDYNNELDGKREQMLKLLASLRARGTPVHAVGLQGHYELDRIPFAALEKTLIALRAAKLKVVVSELDIDVIPRGRWWADKGAHQAEMSKLNPYANGCPPEILARQAEQYAQLFRLFRRYPDVIMRVSFWNLHDGQSWLNKFPWQRVNHPLLFDRQGQPKPAFTAVMKELATPASR
;
A
#
# COMPACT_ATOMS: atom_id res chain seq x y z
N GLY A 1 -8.07 -7.50 -24.20
CA GLY A 1 -7.60 -8.61 -23.36
C GLY A 1 -8.75 -9.44 -22.80
N VAL A 2 -8.46 -10.62 -22.24
CA VAL A 2 -9.46 -11.48 -21.62
C VAL A 2 -9.59 -11.09 -20.14
N TRP A 3 -10.82 -10.83 -19.71
CA TRP A 3 -11.11 -10.54 -18.30
C TRP A 3 -11.24 -11.86 -17.52
N ARG A 4 -10.56 -11.96 -16.38
CA ARG A 4 -10.60 -13.12 -15.48
C ARG A 4 -11.15 -12.67 -14.13
N LEU A 5 -12.46 -12.70 -13.99
CA LEU A 5 -13.16 -12.10 -12.86
C LEU A 5 -13.71 -13.15 -11.86
N GLU A 6 -13.61 -14.45 -12.15
CA GLU A 6 -14.15 -15.51 -11.28
C GLU A 6 -13.49 -15.55 -9.89
N GLY A 7 -12.19 -15.29 -9.81
CA GLY A 7 -11.46 -15.24 -8.55
C GLY A 7 -11.92 -14.06 -7.68
N PRO A 8 -11.83 -12.81 -8.18
CA PRO A 8 -12.39 -11.66 -7.51
C PRO A 8 -13.86 -11.77 -7.13
N ASP A 9 -14.70 -12.33 -8.01
CA ASP A 9 -16.13 -12.53 -7.72
C ASP A 9 -16.33 -13.43 -6.49
N ARG A 10 -15.66 -14.58 -6.45
CA ARG A 10 -15.74 -15.50 -5.29
C ARG A 10 -15.23 -14.85 -4.01
N PHE A 11 -14.16 -14.05 -4.10
CA PHE A 11 -13.62 -13.33 -2.95
C PHE A 11 -14.61 -12.30 -2.39
N VAL A 12 -15.22 -11.49 -3.26
CA VAL A 12 -16.22 -10.49 -2.87
C VAL A 12 -17.47 -11.14 -2.28
N GLU A 13 -17.97 -12.24 -2.85
CA GLU A 13 -19.10 -12.98 -2.30
C GLU A 13 -18.78 -13.64 -0.96
N PHE A 14 -17.56 -14.20 -0.79
CA PHE A 14 -17.10 -14.70 0.50
C PHE A 14 -17.06 -13.58 1.55
N ALA A 15 -16.46 -12.45 1.23
CA ALA A 15 -16.38 -11.31 2.14
C ALA A 15 -17.78 -10.83 2.55
N ARG A 16 -18.70 -10.71 1.59
CA ARG A 16 -20.10 -10.34 1.85
C ARG A 16 -20.79 -11.35 2.76
N SER A 17 -20.59 -12.66 2.54
CA SER A 17 -21.17 -13.72 3.37
C SER A 17 -20.70 -13.69 4.83
N LYS A 18 -19.60 -12.98 5.10
CA LYS A 18 -18.98 -12.81 6.42
C LYS A 18 -19.07 -11.39 6.95
N ASP A 19 -19.84 -10.52 6.31
CA ASP A 19 -19.93 -9.08 6.63
C ASP A 19 -18.55 -8.38 6.71
N LEU A 20 -17.64 -8.75 5.81
CA LEU A 20 -16.31 -8.17 5.73
C LEU A 20 -16.28 -7.05 4.70
N LYS A 21 -15.66 -5.92 5.07
CA LYS A 21 -15.40 -4.81 4.16
C LYS A 21 -14.17 -5.10 3.29
N VAL A 22 -14.35 -5.00 1.98
CA VAL A 22 -13.29 -5.22 0.97
C VAL A 22 -12.67 -3.89 0.57
N VAL A 23 -11.34 -3.90 0.38
CA VAL A 23 -10.59 -2.85 -0.31
C VAL A 23 -10.11 -3.41 -1.65
N GLY A 24 -10.39 -2.72 -2.74
CA GLY A 24 -9.89 -3.08 -4.07
C GLY A 24 -8.49 -2.50 -4.28
N HIS A 25 -7.52 -3.34 -4.64
CA HIS A 25 -6.12 -2.95 -4.86
C HIS A 25 -5.63 -3.51 -6.19
N CYS A 26 -5.12 -2.69 -7.05
CA CYS A 26 -5.29 -1.25 -7.25
C CYS A 26 -5.81 -1.03 -8.67
N LEU A 27 -6.45 0.12 -8.94
CA LEU A 27 -6.98 0.39 -10.27
C LEU A 27 -5.89 0.81 -11.26
N VAL A 28 -4.96 1.67 -10.82
CA VAL A 28 -3.81 2.14 -11.59
C VAL A 28 -2.55 2.06 -10.75
N TRP A 29 -1.55 1.30 -11.23
CA TRP A 29 -0.22 1.30 -10.61
C TRP A 29 0.74 2.10 -11.50
N ALA A 30 1.35 3.14 -10.95
CA ALA A 30 2.22 4.05 -11.70
C ALA A 30 3.63 3.47 -11.92
N LYS A 31 3.71 2.24 -12.44
CA LYS A 31 4.93 1.47 -12.62
C LYS A 31 4.84 0.63 -13.90
N ASP A 32 5.84 0.73 -14.76
CA ASP A 32 5.79 0.12 -16.10
C ASP A 32 5.73 -1.41 -16.05
N ASP A 33 6.40 -2.04 -15.07
CA ASP A 33 6.38 -3.49 -14.87
C ASP A 33 5.10 -4.03 -14.19
N ARG A 34 4.17 -3.15 -13.83
CA ARG A 34 2.87 -3.47 -13.23
C ARG A 34 1.67 -3.19 -14.13
N THR A 35 1.92 -2.55 -15.26
CA THR A 35 0.90 -2.31 -16.29
C THR A 35 1.27 -3.14 -17.52
N PRO A 36 0.33 -3.90 -18.13
CA PRO A 36 0.63 -4.69 -19.32
C PRO A 36 1.21 -3.82 -20.45
N ALA A 37 2.28 -4.28 -21.11
CA ALA A 37 2.99 -3.50 -22.12
C ALA A 37 2.06 -2.99 -23.25
N TRP A 38 1.08 -3.80 -23.66
CA TRP A 38 0.10 -3.40 -24.70
C TRP A 38 -0.71 -2.16 -24.33
N PHE A 39 -0.79 -1.84 -23.04
CA PHE A 39 -1.52 -0.67 -22.55
C PHE A 39 -0.87 0.64 -23.03
N TYR A 40 0.46 0.62 -23.15
CA TYR A 40 1.27 1.76 -23.57
C TYR A 40 1.55 1.80 -25.08
N GLN A 41 0.96 0.89 -25.86
CA GLN A 41 1.20 0.76 -27.29
C GLN A 41 -0.09 0.95 -28.09
N ASP A 42 0.02 1.57 -29.27
CA ASP A 42 -1.05 1.68 -30.25
C ASP A 42 -0.48 1.26 -31.62
N GLY A 43 -0.68 -0.03 -31.96
CA GLY A 43 0.10 -0.67 -33.02
C GLY A 43 1.59 -0.68 -32.68
N ASP A 44 2.40 -0.21 -33.60
CA ASP A 44 3.87 -0.13 -33.46
C ASP A 44 4.35 1.18 -32.83
N LYS A 45 3.45 2.02 -32.37
CA LYS A 45 3.76 3.34 -31.78
C LYS A 45 3.37 3.40 -30.31
N PRO A 46 4.02 4.30 -29.52
CA PRO A 46 3.51 4.61 -28.19
C PRO A 46 2.07 5.12 -28.24
N ALA A 47 1.24 4.65 -27.32
CA ALA A 47 -0.13 5.11 -27.21
C ALA A 47 -0.17 6.59 -26.84
N SER A 48 -1.08 7.34 -27.50
CA SER A 48 -1.33 8.74 -27.14
C SER A 48 -1.95 8.87 -25.77
N LYS A 49 -1.93 10.08 -25.20
CA LYS A 49 -2.61 10.40 -23.94
C LYS A 49 -4.09 10.01 -24.00
N GLU A 50 -4.77 10.35 -25.06
CA GLU A 50 -6.21 10.07 -25.24
C GLU A 50 -6.48 8.58 -25.24
N VAL A 51 -5.66 7.79 -25.92
CA VAL A 51 -5.75 6.32 -25.96
C VAL A 51 -5.54 5.73 -24.56
N LEU A 52 -4.52 6.20 -23.83
CA LEU A 52 -4.25 5.73 -22.47
C LEU A 52 -5.38 6.06 -21.51
N LEU A 53 -5.89 7.29 -21.54
CA LEU A 53 -7.01 7.71 -20.70
C LEU A 53 -8.29 6.96 -21.04
N ALA A 54 -8.55 6.67 -22.32
CA ALA A 54 -9.71 5.88 -22.74
C ALA A 54 -9.63 4.43 -22.21
N ARG A 55 -8.46 3.79 -22.36
CA ARG A 55 -8.21 2.43 -21.82
C ARG A 55 -8.33 2.37 -20.29
N MET A 56 -7.79 3.39 -19.61
CA MET A 56 -7.92 3.51 -18.16
C MET A 56 -9.37 3.66 -17.73
N LYS A 57 -10.13 4.49 -18.45
CA LYS A 57 -11.57 4.65 -18.19
C LYS A 57 -12.33 3.35 -18.36
N GLU A 58 -12.13 2.65 -19.48
CA GLU A 58 -12.76 1.35 -19.72
C GLU A 58 -12.45 0.34 -18.62
N HIS A 59 -11.17 0.27 -18.19
CA HIS A 59 -10.74 -0.60 -17.11
C HIS A 59 -11.47 -0.27 -15.80
N ILE A 60 -11.47 1.01 -15.40
CA ILE A 60 -12.07 1.47 -14.15
C ILE A 60 -13.60 1.28 -14.19
N ASP A 61 -14.25 1.70 -15.25
CA ASP A 61 -15.72 1.53 -15.42
C ASP A 61 -16.11 0.06 -15.27
N LYS A 62 -15.33 -0.84 -15.87
CA LYS A 62 -15.62 -2.27 -15.84
C LYS A 62 -15.37 -2.89 -14.47
N VAL A 63 -14.23 -2.57 -13.83
CA VAL A 63 -13.85 -3.17 -12.55
C VAL A 63 -14.68 -2.56 -11.42
N VAL A 64 -14.68 -1.24 -11.27
CA VAL A 64 -15.42 -0.58 -10.20
C VAL A 64 -16.92 -0.77 -10.39
N GLY A 65 -17.45 -0.59 -11.61
CA GLY A 65 -18.85 -0.78 -11.91
C GLY A 65 -19.36 -2.20 -11.61
N ARG A 66 -18.51 -3.23 -11.89
CA ARG A 66 -18.84 -4.61 -11.54
C ARG A 66 -19.09 -4.80 -10.04
N TYR A 67 -18.29 -4.15 -9.20
CA TYR A 67 -18.32 -4.31 -7.75
C TYR A 67 -18.99 -3.13 -7.01
N ARG A 68 -19.70 -2.29 -7.74
CA ARG A 68 -20.41 -1.12 -7.18
C ARG A 68 -21.24 -1.50 -5.96
N GLY A 69 -21.05 -0.77 -4.87
CA GLY A 69 -21.71 -1.00 -3.58
C GLY A 69 -21.27 -2.26 -2.84
N ARG A 70 -20.31 -3.05 -3.38
CA ARG A 70 -19.79 -4.27 -2.75
C ARG A 70 -18.35 -4.17 -2.30
N ILE A 71 -17.57 -3.29 -2.91
CA ILE A 71 -16.21 -2.92 -2.46
C ILE A 71 -16.28 -1.54 -1.82
N ALA A 72 -15.94 -1.46 -0.54
CA ALA A 72 -16.12 -0.24 0.25
C ALA A 72 -15.08 0.86 -0.07
N MET A 73 -13.89 0.45 -0.53
CA MET A 73 -12.74 1.34 -0.73
C MET A 73 -11.93 0.86 -1.93
N TRP A 74 -11.29 1.80 -2.64
CA TRP A 74 -10.37 1.49 -3.74
C TRP A 74 -9.07 2.23 -3.59
N ASP A 75 -7.95 1.52 -3.67
CA ASP A 75 -6.65 2.11 -4.00
C ASP A 75 -6.70 2.48 -5.49
N VAL A 76 -7.03 3.74 -5.75
CA VAL A 76 -7.26 4.22 -7.12
C VAL A 76 -5.95 4.35 -7.87
N VAL A 77 -4.97 5.03 -7.26
CA VAL A 77 -3.62 5.16 -7.82
C VAL A 77 -2.61 4.70 -6.78
N ASN A 78 -1.73 3.82 -7.21
CA ASN A 78 -0.66 3.25 -6.40
C ASN A 78 0.71 3.73 -6.88
N GLU A 79 1.54 4.23 -5.94
CA GLU A 79 2.98 4.50 -6.10
C GLU A 79 3.33 5.49 -7.24
N ALA A 80 2.64 6.61 -7.31
CA ALA A 80 2.89 7.61 -8.36
C ALA A 80 3.98 8.62 -8.01
N LEU A 81 4.45 8.68 -6.76
CA LEU A 81 5.48 9.60 -6.32
C LEU A 81 6.89 9.02 -6.49
N ALA A 82 7.85 9.87 -6.80
CA ALA A 82 9.25 9.47 -6.97
C ALA A 82 9.91 9.13 -5.63
N ASP A 83 10.83 8.15 -5.62
CA ASP A 83 11.55 7.73 -4.43
C ASP A 83 12.78 8.57 -4.10
N GLY A 84 13.29 9.33 -5.05
CA GLY A 84 14.46 10.20 -4.85
C GLY A 84 14.56 11.18 -5.99
N GLY A 85 14.58 12.47 -5.67
CA GLY A 85 14.61 13.56 -6.64
C GLY A 85 13.39 13.56 -7.58
N GLY A 86 12.86 14.71 -7.90
CA GLY A 86 11.67 14.83 -8.75
C GLY A 86 10.37 14.68 -7.95
N TYR A 87 9.26 14.78 -8.63
CA TYR A 87 7.92 14.81 -8.04
C TYR A 87 7.15 13.52 -8.33
N LEU A 88 6.92 13.20 -9.58
CA LEU A 88 6.25 11.98 -9.99
C LEU A 88 7.26 10.90 -10.41
N ARG A 89 6.90 9.65 -10.18
CA ARG A 89 7.64 8.49 -10.67
C ARG A 89 7.63 8.47 -12.20
N GLU A 90 8.79 8.22 -12.78
CA GLU A 90 8.93 7.97 -14.23
C GLU A 90 8.18 6.68 -14.60
N SER A 91 7.19 6.80 -15.47
CA SER A 91 6.39 5.67 -15.96
C SER A 91 5.72 6.03 -17.28
N GLY A 92 5.17 5.05 -17.98
CA GLY A 92 4.37 5.29 -19.19
C GLY A 92 3.20 6.23 -18.95
N TRP A 93 2.61 6.18 -17.76
CA TRP A 93 1.56 7.11 -17.34
C TRP A 93 2.04 8.55 -17.29
N THR A 94 3.15 8.79 -16.59
CA THR A 94 3.69 10.15 -16.42
C THR A 94 4.28 10.70 -17.70
N ARG A 95 4.91 9.87 -18.53
CA ARG A 95 5.43 10.29 -19.85
C ARG A 95 4.33 10.77 -20.77
N ALA A 96 3.20 10.06 -20.81
CA ALA A 96 2.10 10.39 -21.73
C ALA A 96 1.13 11.44 -21.18
N CYS A 97 0.83 11.42 -19.87
CA CYS A 97 -0.27 12.16 -19.25
C CYS A 97 0.16 13.18 -18.18
N GLY A 98 1.45 13.21 -17.78
CA GLY A 98 1.88 14.01 -16.64
C GLY A 98 1.12 13.62 -15.36
N GLU A 99 0.73 14.58 -14.53
CA GLU A 99 -0.09 14.37 -13.33
C GLU A 99 -1.56 14.07 -13.63
N GLU A 100 -2.02 14.39 -14.86
CA GLU A 100 -3.44 14.32 -15.21
C GLU A 100 -4.03 12.91 -15.08
N PHE A 101 -3.23 11.86 -15.36
CA PHE A 101 -3.75 10.49 -15.21
C PHE A 101 -4.24 10.19 -13.78
N ILE A 102 -3.61 10.79 -12.76
CA ILE A 102 -4.03 10.61 -11.36
C ILE A 102 -5.42 11.19 -11.14
N ALA A 103 -5.62 12.46 -11.52
CA ALA A 103 -6.92 13.11 -11.39
C ALA A 103 -8.01 12.34 -12.14
N LYS A 104 -7.73 11.93 -13.40
CA LYS A 104 -8.67 11.17 -14.24
C LYS A 104 -9.00 9.80 -13.66
N ALA A 105 -8.05 9.09 -13.06
CA ALA A 105 -8.33 7.81 -12.41
C ALA A 105 -9.34 7.97 -11.27
N PHE A 106 -9.17 8.99 -10.42
CA PHE A 106 -10.11 9.29 -9.33
C PHE A 106 -11.48 9.73 -9.85
N GLU A 107 -11.54 10.59 -10.87
CA GLU A 107 -12.79 11.02 -11.50
C GLU A 107 -13.57 9.82 -12.07
N TYR A 108 -12.90 8.92 -12.77
CA TYR A 108 -13.53 7.73 -13.34
C TYR A 108 -13.99 6.75 -12.27
N ALA A 109 -13.19 6.54 -11.22
CA ALA A 109 -13.57 5.68 -10.11
C ALA A 109 -14.81 6.21 -9.36
N HIS A 110 -14.84 7.52 -9.11
CA HIS A 110 -16.01 8.16 -8.48
C HIS A 110 -17.27 8.10 -9.36
N ALA A 111 -17.11 8.29 -10.67
CA ALA A 111 -18.23 8.17 -11.59
C ALA A 111 -18.80 6.75 -11.65
N ALA A 112 -17.93 5.73 -11.57
CA ALA A 112 -18.33 4.33 -11.57
C ALA A 112 -19.00 3.88 -10.25
N ASP A 113 -18.49 4.36 -9.09
CA ASP A 113 -19.09 4.13 -7.76
C ASP A 113 -18.93 5.37 -6.86
N PRO A 114 -19.94 6.26 -6.81
CA PRO A 114 -19.88 7.46 -5.99
C PRO A 114 -19.82 7.23 -4.48
N GLU A 115 -20.22 6.05 -4.00
CA GLU A 115 -20.25 5.71 -2.57
C GLU A 115 -18.93 5.10 -2.07
N ALA A 116 -18.07 4.63 -2.97
CA ALA A 116 -16.80 4.05 -2.60
C ALA A 116 -15.82 5.11 -2.10
N LEU A 117 -15.04 4.77 -1.06
CA LEU A 117 -13.96 5.63 -0.60
C LEU A 117 -12.74 5.46 -1.51
N LEU A 118 -12.19 6.56 -1.99
CA LEU A 118 -11.10 6.59 -2.96
C LEU A 118 -9.79 6.98 -2.28
N ILE A 119 -8.76 6.17 -2.47
CA ILE A 119 -7.49 6.21 -1.76
C ILE A 119 -6.34 6.43 -2.75
N TYR A 120 -5.43 7.34 -2.41
CA TYR A 120 -4.10 7.39 -2.99
C TYR A 120 -3.17 6.54 -2.12
N ASN A 121 -2.56 5.48 -2.63
CA ASN A 121 -1.72 4.54 -1.88
C ASN A 121 -0.25 4.64 -2.27
N ASP A 122 0.66 4.72 -1.29
CA ASP A 122 2.10 4.74 -1.54
C ASP A 122 2.89 4.30 -0.30
N TYR A 123 4.18 3.98 -0.48
CA TYR A 123 5.11 3.65 0.59
C TYR A 123 6.04 4.82 0.91
N ASN A 124 6.67 4.79 2.07
CA ASN A 124 7.59 5.83 2.56
C ASN A 124 6.98 7.24 2.65
N ASN A 125 5.66 7.37 2.62
CA ASN A 125 4.94 8.65 2.74
C ASN A 125 5.16 9.32 4.10
N GLU A 126 5.68 8.59 5.07
CA GLU A 126 6.09 9.11 6.37
C GLU A 126 7.42 9.87 6.32
N LEU A 127 8.28 9.63 5.33
CA LEU A 127 9.56 10.31 5.19
C LEU A 127 9.39 11.73 4.66
N ASP A 128 10.17 12.68 5.18
CA ASP A 128 9.96 14.12 4.98
C ASP A 128 9.77 14.50 3.50
N GLY A 129 10.70 14.16 2.62
CA GLY A 129 10.60 14.55 1.21
C GLY A 129 9.40 13.93 0.49
N LYS A 130 9.09 12.64 0.74
CA LYS A 130 7.95 11.99 0.09
C LYS A 130 6.61 12.46 0.67
N ARG A 131 6.57 12.77 1.97
CA ARG A 131 5.41 13.43 2.60
C ARG A 131 5.09 14.78 1.96
N GLU A 132 6.10 15.60 1.70
CA GLU A 132 5.92 16.90 1.04
C GLU A 132 5.37 16.74 -0.37
N GLN A 133 5.90 15.78 -1.15
CA GLN A 133 5.38 15.45 -2.48
C GLN A 133 3.92 14.96 -2.41
N MET A 134 3.60 14.10 -1.46
CA MET A 134 2.24 13.61 -1.24
C MET A 134 1.27 14.76 -0.92
N LEU A 135 1.64 15.63 0.01
CA LEU A 135 0.81 16.78 0.37
C LEU A 135 0.62 17.75 -0.81
N LYS A 136 1.65 17.95 -1.63
CA LYS A 136 1.57 18.73 -2.88
C LYS A 136 0.59 18.09 -3.87
N LEU A 137 0.67 16.77 -4.09
CA LEU A 137 -0.26 16.03 -4.95
C LEU A 137 -1.70 16.19 -4.47
N LEU A 138 -1.94 15.96 -3.18
CA LEU A 138 -3.28 16.05 -2.59
C LEU A 138 -3.86 17.46 -2.69
N ALA A 139 -3.03 18.50 -2.52
CA ALA A 139 -3.44 19.89 -2.70
C ALA A 139 -3.80 20.18 -4.17
N SER A 140 -3.00 19.69 -5.13
CA SER A 140 -3.28 19.80 -6.57
C SER A 140 -4.59 19.13 -6.95
N LEU A 141 -4.82 17.89 -6.50
CA LEU A 141 -6.06 17.15 -6.77
C LEU A 141 -7.28 17.87 -6.19
N ARG A 142 -7.18 18.35 -4.95
CA ARG A 142 -8.27 19.14 -4.33
C ARG A 142 -8.59 20.44 -5.06
N ALA A 143 -7.57 21.16 -5.50
CA ALA A 143 -7.76 22.41 -6.26
C ALA A 143 -8.54 22.18 -7.56
N ARG A 144 -8.50 20.97 -8.10
CA ARG A 144 -9.26 20.53 -9.28
C ARG A 144 -10.63 19.95 -8.94
N GLY A 145 -10.99 19.85 -7.67
CA GLY A 145 -12.23 19.19 -7.24
C GLY A 145 -12.20 17.66 -7.36
N THR A 146 -11.01 17.06 -7.50
CA THR A 146 -10.86 15.60 -7.63
C THR A 146 -11.22 14.92 -6.31
N PRO A 147 -12.06 13.87 -6.32
CA PRO A 147 -12.58 13.22 -5.12
C PRO A 147 -11.53 12.27 -4.51
N VAL A 148 -10.64 12.77 -3.67
CA VAL A 148 -9.70 11.96 -2.87
C VAL A 148 -10.15 11.97 -1.41
N HIS A 149 -10.46 10.81 -0.85
CA HIS A 149 -11.03 10.65 0.48
C HIS A 149 -10.00 10.27 1.54
N ALA A 150 -9.01 9.47 1.17
CA ALA A 150 -8.00 8.98 2.09
C ALA A 150 -6.63 8.79 1.42
N VAL A 151 -5.63 8.64 2.27
CA VAL A 151 -4.26 8.25 1.89
C VAL A 151 -3.98 6.86 2.46
N GLY A 152 -3.47 5.97 1.62
CA GLY A 152 -2.89 4.71 2.01
C GLY A 152 -1.42 4.90 2.38
N LEU A 153 -1.07 4.56 3.62
CA LEU A 153 0.30 4.40 4.06
C LEU A 153 0.60 2.90 4.04
N GLN A 154 1.44 2.43 3.12
CA GLN A 154 1.67 0.98 2.99
C GLN A 154 2.19 0.36 4.29
N GLY A 155 3.18 0.96 4.94
CA GLY A 155 3.67 0.49 6.23
C GLY A 155 4.58 -0.73 6.14
N HIS A 156 5.39 -0.83 5.07
CA HIS A 156 6.42 -1.85 4.91
C HIS A 156 7.68 -1.47 5.68
N TYR A 157 7.75 -1.85 6.94
CA TYR A 157 8.85 -1.47 7.82
C TYR A 157 9.93 -2.54 7.93
N GLU A 158 11.09 -2.13 8.44
CA GLU A 158 12.15 -3.03 8.90
C GLU A 158 12.24 -2.98 10.43
N LEU A 159 12.51 -4.13 11.04
CA LEU A 159 12.73 -4.23 12.48
C LEU A 159 13.81 -3.24 12.91
N ASP A 160 13.56 -2.50 14.00
CA ASP A 160 14.39 -1.44 14.57
C ASP A 160 14.63 -0.20 13.69
N ARG A 161 13.86 -0.06 12.59
CA ARG A 161 13.98 1.08 11.68
C ARG A 161 12.66 1.79 11.40
N ILE A 162 11.65 1.54 12.21
CA ILE A 162 10.35 2.21 12.04
C ILE A 162 10.49 3.69 12.38
N PRO A 163 10.17 4.60 11.45
CA PRO A 163 10.35 6.04 11.64
C PRO A 163 9.17 6.65 12.41
N PHE A 164 8.95 6.25 13.66
CA PHE A 164 7.78 6.62 14.47
C PHE A 164 7.51 8.13 14.50
N ALA A 165 8.55 8.95 14.72
CA ALA A 165 8.37 10.40 14.76
C ALA A 165 7.95 11.00 13.41
N ALA A 166 8.49 10.48 12.31
CA ALA A 166 8.12 10.91 10.97
C ALA A 166 6.70 10.44 10.60
N LEU A 167 6.33 9.22 11.00
CA LEU A 167 4.98 8.68 10.83
C LEU A 167 3.96 9.55 11.58
N GLU A 168 4.25 9.93 12.83
CA GLU A 168 3.37 10.81 13.60
C GLU A 168 3.22 12.20 12.95
N LYS A 169 4.32 12.79 12.45
CA LYS A 169 4.25 14.06 11.68
C LYS A 169 3.32 13.93 10.47
N THR A 170 3.37 12.79 9.78
CA THR A 170 2.49 12.53 8.63
C THR A 170 1.02 12.43 9.05
N LEU A 171 0.70 11.74 10.14
CA LEU A 171 -0.67 11.67 10.67
C LEU A 171 -1.20 13.05 11.05
N ILE A 172 -0.38 13.89 11.70
CA ILE A 172 -0.72 15.28 12.04
C ILE A 172 -0.99 16.10 10.77
N ALA A 173 -0.13 16.00 9.76
CA ALA A 173 -0.29 16.74 8.50
C ALA A 173 -1.57 16.33 7.75
N LEU A 174 -1.87 15.03 7.68
CA LEU A 174 -3.08 14.52 7.03
C LEU A 174 -4.35 14.89 7.82
N ARG A 175 -4.28 14.89 9.16
CA ARG A 175 -5.36 15.41 10.02
C ARG A 175 -5.65 16.87 9.72
N ALA A 176 -4.61 17.72 9.66
CA ALA A 176 -4.75 19.14 9.31
C ALA A 176 -5.33 19.33 7.90
N ALA A 177 -4.97 18.45 6.97
CA ALA A 177 -5.54 18.41 5.63
C ALA A 177 -6.97 17.84 5.58
N LYS A 178 -7.57 17.41 6.70
CA LYS A 178 -8.89 16.74 6.77
C LYS A 178 -8.99 15.49 5.88
N LEU A 179 -7.92 14.72 5.78
CA LEU A 179 -7.85 13.46 5.07
C LEU A 179 -7.82 12.30 6.05
N LYS A 180 -8.45 11.20 5.65
CA LYS A 180 -8.37 9.94 6.39
C LYS A 180 -7.11 9.16 5.97
N VAL A 181 -6.74 8.20 6.80
CA VAL A 181 -5.60 7.31 6.59
C VAL A 181 -6.05 5.86 6.65
N VAL A 182 -5.59 5.08 5.69
CA VAL A 182 -5.60 3.62 5.71
C VAL A 182 -4.15 3.17 5.81
N VAL A 183 -3.78 2.46 6.89
CA VAL A 183 -2.54 1.68 6.88
C VAL A 183 -2.84 0.43 6.07
N SER A 184 -2.32 0.38 4.84
CA SER A 184 -2.86 -0.51 3.79
C SER A 184 -2.17 -1.86 3.70
N GLU A 185 -0.86 -1.94 4.07
CA GLU A 185 -0.01 -3.09 3.74
C GLU A 185 1.00 -3.41 4.85
N LEU A 186 0.60 -3.26 6.11
CA LEU A 186 1.50 -3.34 7.26
C LEU A 186 2.22 -4.68 7.34
N ASP A 187 3.54 -4.62 7.37
CA ASP A 187 4.43 -5.71 7.76
C ASP A 187 5.74 -5.17 8.38
N ILE A 188 6.42 -6.01 9.18
CA ILE A 188 7.72 -5.69 9.76
C ILE A 188 8.73 -6.78 9.37
N ASP A 189 9.58 -6.46 8.39
CA ASP A 189 10.67 -7.31 7.94
C ASP A 189 11.66 -7.56 9.09
N VAL A 190 11.84 -8.81 9.50
CA VAL A 190 12.78 -9.18 10.58
C VAL A 190 14.19 -9.46 10.09
N ILE A 191 14.40 -9.49 8.77
CA ILE A 191 15.72 -9.64 8.16
C ILE A 191 16.11 -8.31 7.52
N PRO A 192 17.01 -7.52 8.13
CA PRO A 192 17.35 -6.20 7.63
C PRO A 192 17.78 -6.23 6.16
N ARG A 193 17.16 -5.39 5.36
CA ARG A 193 17.52 -5.19 3.94
C ARG A 193 18.77 -4.33 3.80
N GLY A 194 19.10 -3.60 4.86
CA GLY A 194 20.33 -2.85 5.02
C GLY A 194 20.66 -1.94 3.85
N ARG A 195 21.83 -2.17 3.24
CA ARG A 195 22.33 -1.39 2.12
C ARG A 195 21.93 -1.95 0.74
N TRP A 196 20.97 -2.84 0.66
CA TRP A 196 20.55 -3.47 -0.61
C TRP A 196 20.36 -2.43 -1.73
N TRP A 197 19.76 -1.29 -1.39
CA TRP A 197 19.46 -0.23 -2.34
C TRP A 197 20.59 0.78 -2.53
N ALA A 198 21.54 0.84 -1.60
CA ALA A 198 22.62 1.80 -1.62
C ALA A 198 23.83 1.35 -2.45
N ASP A 199 24.00 0.02 -2.61
CA ASP A 199 25.15 -0.56 -3.31
C ASP A 199 24.67 -1.68 -4.24
N LYS A 200 24.85 -1.47 -5.54
CA LYS A 200 24.53 -2.45 -6.58
C LYS A 200 25.77 -3.27 -6.90
N GLY A 201 25.66 -4.58 -6.88
CA GLY A 201 26.75 -5.49 -7.28
C GLY A 201 27.22 -6.41 -6.16
N ALA A 202 28.48 -6.31 -5.72
CA ALA A 202 29.10 -7.26 -4.78
C ALA A 202 28.34 -7.38 -3.46
N HIS A 203 27.86 -6.27 -2.91
CA HIS A 203 27.09 -6.25 -1.66
C HIS A 203 25.70 -6.91 -1.81
N GLN A 204 25.02 -6.71 -2.92
CA GLN A 204 23.76 -7.42 -3.21
C GLN A 204 23.99 -8.92 -3.35
N ALA A 205 25.09 -9.34 -3.98
CA ALA A 205 25.45 -10.74 -4.11
C ALA A 205 25.76 -11.40 -2.75
N GLU A 206 26.36 -10.67 -1.83
CA GLU A 206 26.58 -11.12 -0.45
C GLU A 206 25.26 -11.20 0.32
N MET A 207 24.47 -10.15 0.31
CA MET A 207 23.18 -10.10 1.00
C MET A 207 22.19 -11.13 0.48
N SER A 208 22.22 -11.45 -0.81
CA SER A 208 21.35 -12.47 -1.41
C SER A 208 21.54 -13.88 -0.84
N LYS A 209 22.65 -14.13 -0.15
CA LYS A 209 22.94 -15.39 0.56
C LYS A 209 22.40 -15.42 1.99
N LEU A 210 21.94 -14.27 2.52
CA LEU A 210 21.46 -14.18 3.90
C LEU A 210 20.07 -14.78 4.04
N ASN A 211 19.99 -15.85 4.80
CA ASN A 211 18.73 -16.46 5.21
C ASN A 211 18.85 -16.95 6.67
N PRO A 212 19.05 -16.02 7.62
CA PRO A 212 19.43 -16.34 8.99
C PRO A 212 18.34 -17.10 9.75
N TYR A 213 17.09 -17.00 9.34
CA TYR A 213 15.95 -17.56 10.05
C TYR A 213 15.26 -18.67 9.25
N ALA A 214 15.99 -19.38 8.39
CA ALA A 214 15.47 -20.48 7.58
C ALA A 214 14.83 -21.60 8.42
N ASN A 215 15.39 -21.88 9.61
CA ASN A 215 14.95 -22.92 10.52
C ASN A 215 14.09 -22.39 11.69
N GLY A 216 13.62 -21.14 11.62
CA GLY A 216 12.81 -20.48 12.65
C GLY A 216 13.41 -19.16 13.09
N CYS A 217 12.53 -18.24 13.52
CA CYS A 217 12.94 -16.94 14.02
C CYS A 217 13.24 -17.01 15.52
N PRO A 218 14.39 -16.48 15.99
CA PRO A 218 14.73 -16.48 17.41
C PRO A 218 13.69 -15.78 18.29
N PRO A 219 13.42 -16.28 19.51
CA PRO A 219 12.44 -15.70 20.42
C PRO A 219 12.69 -14.21 20.72
N GLU A 220 13.94 -13.79 20.85
CA GLU A 220 14.33 -12.40 21.09
C GLU A 220 13.98 -11.47 19.91
N ILE A 221 14.07 -11.97 18.68
CA ILE A 221 13.66 -11.23 17.48
C ILE A 221 12.14 -11.11 17.44
N LEU A 222 11.42 -12.18 17.73
CA LEU A 222 9.95 -12.17 17.81
C LEU A 222 9.45 -11.25 18.93
N ALA A 223 10.13 -11.18 20.06
CA ALA A 223 9.80 -10.28 21.16
C ALA A 223 10.00 -8.80 20.76
N ARG A 224 11.11 -8.47 20.09
CA ARG A 224 11.37 -7.12 19.57
C ARG A 224 10.34 -6.72 18.51
N GLN A 225 9.98 -7.64 17.61
CA GLN A 225 8.93 -7.42 16.62
C GLN A 225 7.59 -7.13 17.31
N ALA A 226 7.24 -7.91 18.33
CA ALA A 226 6.02 -7.73 19.11
C ALA A 226 5.94 -6.34 19.77
N GLU A 227 7.04 -5.88 20.36
CA GLU A 227 7.10 -4.54 20.96
C GLU A 227 6.93 -3.43 19.90
N GLN A 228 7.53 -3.57 18.72
CA GLN A 228 7.38 -2.57 17.66
C GLN A 228 5.97 -2.54 17.07
N TYR A 229 5.32 -3.68 16.94
CA TYR A 229 3.89 -3.72 16.61
C TYR A 229 3.04 -3.04 17.70
N ALA A 230 3.31 -3.30 18.97
CA ALA A 230 2.63 -2.62 20.07
C ALA A 230 2.82 -1.10 20.00
N GLN A 231 4.04 -0.62 19.74
CA GLN A 231 4.33 0.81 19.59
C GLN A 231 3.57 1.44 18.41
N LEU A 232 3.48 0.75 17.27
CA LEU A 232 2.66 1.21 16.13
C LEU A 232 1.19 1.35 16.52
N PHE A 233 0.63 0.34 17.18
CA PHE A 233 -0.78 0.38 17.58
C PHE A 233 -1.05 1.40 18.68
N ARG A 234 -0.11 1.63 19.61
CA ARG A 234 -0.18 2.77 20.55
C ARG A 234 -0.20 4.11 19.82
N LEU A 235 0.64 4.28 18.80
CA LEU A 235 0.63 5.47 17.97
C LEU A 235 -0.69 5.63 17.23
N PHE A 236 -1.16 4.60 16.53
CA PHE A 236 -2.39 4.65 15.74
C PHE A 236 -3.61 5.01 16.59
N ARG A 237 -3.70 4.49 17.80
CA ARG A 237 -4.78 4.77 18.74
C ARG A 237 -4.83 6.21 19.26
N ARG A 238 -3.76 6.97 19.12
CA ARG A 238 -3.77 8.41 19.41
C ARG A 238 -4.46 9.25 18.32
N TYR A 239 -4.73 8.64 17.15
CA TYR A 239 -5.32 9.30 15.98
C TYR A 239 -6.56 8.57 15.45
N PRO A 240 -7.55 8.25 16.32
CA PRO A 240 -8.73 7.48 15.91
C PRO A 240 -9.65 8.26 14.96
N ASP A 241 -9.51 9.58 14.93
CA ASP A 241 -10.23 10.48 14.03
C ASP A 241 -9.58 10.56 12.64
N VAL A 242 -8.36 10.05 12.48
CA VAL A 242 -7.59 10.05 11.21
C VAL A 242 -7.51 8.65 10.63
N ILE A 243 -7.06 7.67 11.41
CA ILE A 243 -6.86 6.29 10.95
C ILE A 243 -8.21 5.56 10.97
N MET A 244 -8.65 5.13 9.81
CA MET A 244 -9.91 4.43 9.65
C MET A 244 -9.75 2.91 9.50
N ARG A 245 -8.56 2.44 9.14
CA ARG A 245 -8.27 1.02 8.91
C ARG A 245 -6.77 0.74 9.04
N VAL A 246 -6.45 -0.47 9.54
CA VAL A 246 -5.12 -1.08 9.46
C VAL A 246 -5.27 -2.45 8.80
N SER A 247 -4.53 -2.69 7.73
CA SER A 247 -4.48 -3.95 7.00
C SER A 247 -3.06 -4.49 6.99
N PHE A 248 -2.90 -5.78 7.22
CA PHE A 248 -1.61 -6.46 7.08
C PHE A 248 -1.43 -6.96 5.66
N TRP A 249 -0.18 -6.93 5.16
CA TRP A 249 0.12 -7.40 3.80
C TRP A 249 0.35 -8.90 3.77
N ASN A 250 -0.69 -9.60 3.93
CA ASN A 250 -0.93 -11.04 3.96
C ASN A 250 -1.41 -11.57 5.32
N LEU A 251 -1.89 -12.82 5.30
CA LEU A 251 -2.52 -13.44 6.45
C LEU A 251 -1.51 -14.03 7.42
N HIS A 252 -0.46 -14.68 6.89
CA HIS A 252 0.56 -15.35 7.69
C HIS A 252 1.94 -15.33 6.99
N ASP A 253 3.02 -15.56 7.75
CA ASP A 253 4.41 -15.45 7.30
C ASP A 253 4.71 -16.24 6.01
N GLY A 254 4.05 -17.37 5.80
CA GLY A 254 4.25 -18.20 4.61
C GLY A 254 3.80 -17.56 3.29
N GLN A 255 2.88 -16.61 3.35
CA GLN A 255 2.34 -15.90 2.19
C GLN A 255 3.05 -14.56 1.92
N SER A 256 3.93 -14.11 2.83
CA SER A 256 4.57 -12.81 2.69
C SER A 256 5.44 -12.70 1.44
N TRP A 257 5.32 -11.57 0.74
CA TRP A 257 6.15 -11.18 -0.39
C TRP A 257 7.63 -11.07 -0.02
N LEU A 258 7.94 -10.77 1.24
CA LEU A 258 9.29 -10.67 1.79
C LEU A 258 10.03 -12.00 1.81
N ASN A 259 9.36 -13.11 1.54
CA ASN A 259 10.03 -14.40 1.31
C ASN A 259 10.78 -14.45 -0.03
N LYS A 260 10.43 -13.58 -0.98
CA LYS A 260 10.99 -13.54 -2.33
C LYS A 260 11.66 -12.21 -2.67
N PHE A 261 11.52 -11.22 -1.80
CA PHE A 261 11.98 -9.86 -2.05
C PHE A 261 12.80 -9.31 -0.87
N PRO A 262 13.92 -8.60 -1.14
CA PRO A 262 14.53 -8.41 -2.45
C PRO A 262 15.34 -9.63 -2.93
N TRP A 263 15.50 -10.68 -2.12
CA TRP A 263 16.06 -11.99 -2.47
C TRP A 263 15.26 -13.12 -1.82
N GLN A 264 15.48 -14.36 -2.27
CA GLN A 264 14.84 -15.55 -1.72
C GLN A 264 15.32 -15.82 -0.28
N ARG A 265 14.39 -15.82 0.68
CA ARG A 265 14.67 -16.01 2.12
C ARG A 265 13.43 -16.48 2.87
N VAL A 266 13.60 -16.95 4.10
CA VAL A 266 12.50 -17.26 5.01
C VAL A 266 12.33 -16.10 5.97
N ASN A 267 11.27 -15.31 5.78
CA ASN A 267 10.96 -14.14 6.61
C ASN A 267 9.77 -14.40 7.55
N HIS A 268 9.68 -13.62 8.62
CA HIS A 268 8.65 -13.77 9.65
C HIS A 268 7.97 -12.42 9.99
N PRO A 269 7.40 -11.70 8.99
CA PRO A 269 7.02 -10.29 9.17
C PRO A 269 5.64 -10.07 9.80
N LEU A 270 4.77 -11.09 9.84
CA LEU A 270 3.35 -10.91 10.14
C LEU A 270 2.97 -11.36 11.57
N LEU A 271 1.67 -11.27 11.90
CA LEU A 271 1.15 -11.62 13.23
C LEU A 271 1.00 -13.14 13.44
N PHE A 272 0.86 -13.89 12.35
CA PHE A 272 0.73 -15.34 12.37
C PHE A 272 1.92 -16.01 11.70
N ASP A 273 2.34 -17.13 12.27
CA ASP A 273 3.42 -17.94 11.71
C ASP A 273 2.99 -18.70 10.43
N ARG A 274 3.88 -19.53 9.88
CA ARG A 274 3.63 -20.29 8.65
C ARG A 274 2.56 -21.36 8.80
N GLN A 275 2.26 -21.77 10.04
CA GLN A 275 1.23 -22.73 10.40
C GLN A 275 -0.08 -22.05 10.81
N GLY A 276 -0.15 -20.72 10.71
CA GLY A 276 -1.32 -19.93 11.09
C GLY A 276 -1.48 -19.78 12.62
N GLN A 277 -0.42 -20.07 13.41
CA GLN A 277 -0.47 -19.89 14.86
C GLN A 277 -0.14 -18.43 15.21
N PRO A 278 -0.79 -17.86 16.23
CA PRO A 278 -0.53 -16.49 16.66
C PRO A 278 0.88 -16.35 17.25
N LYS A 279 1.62 -15.36 16.77
CA LYS A 279 2.95 -14.99 17.27
C LYS A 279 2.83 -14.03 18.47
N PRO A 280 3.93 -13.76 19.22
CA PRO A 280 3.95 -12.74 20.26
C PRO A 280 3.44 -11.37 19.78
N ALA A 281 3.67 -11.01 18.52
CA ALA A 281 3.17 -9.79 17.89
C ALA A 281 1.63 -9.72 17.87
N PHE A 282 0.93 -10.84 17.62
CA PHE A 282 -0.53 -10.89 17.69
C PHE A 282 -1.03 -10.55 19.10
N THR A 283 -0.46 -11.20 20.11
CA THR A 283 -0.84 -10.96 21.51
C THR A 283 -0.58 -9.50 21.93
N ALA A 284 0.56 -8.92 21.50
CA ALA A 284 0.91 -7.54 21.78
C ALA A 284 -0.08 -6.55 21.14
N VAL A 285 -0.45 -6.75 19.87
CA VAL A 285 -1.46 -5.93 19.18
C VAL A 285 -2.82 -6.03 19.87
N MET A 286 -3.27 -7.26 20.20
CA MET A 286 -4.57 -7.46 20.86
C MET A 286 -4.62 -6.81 22.24
N LYS A 287 -3.52 -6.84 22.99
CA LYS A 287 -3.41 -6.15 24.29
C LYS A 287 -3.56 -4.63 24.12
N GLU A 288 -2.91 -4.04 23.13
CA GLU A 288 -3.04 -2.61 22.85
C GLU A 288 -4.46 -2.23 22.44
N LEU A 289 -5.13 -3.05 21.63
CA LEU A 289 -6.52 -2.81 21.22
C LEU A 289 -7.52 -2.96 22.39
N ALA A 290 -7.26 -3.85 23.34
CA ALA A 290 -8.11 -4.06 24.50
C ALA A 290 -7.95 -2.95 25.58
N THR A 291 -6.84 -2.21 25.57
CA THR A 291 -6.60 -1.13 26.56
C THR A 291 -7.52 0.05 26.25
N PRO A 292 -8.27 0.63 27.20
CA PRO A 292 -9.05 1.84 26.95
C PRO A 292 -8.20 2.96 26.36
N ALA A 293 -8.74 3.73 25.43
CA ALA A 293 -8.03 4.92 24.92
C ALA A 293 -7.82 5.88 26.10
N SER A 294 -6.58 6.28 26.35
CA SER A 294 -6.32 7.40 27.28
C SER A 294 -6.99 8.65 26.69
N ARG A 295 -7.90 9.23 27.48
CA ARG A 295 -8.63 10.46 27.13
C ARG A 295 -7.68 11.65 27.05
#